data_3eff44db8b7b1dad186bdaab5ba536aa
#
_entry.id   3eff44db8b7b1dad186bdaab5ba536aa
#
_cell.length_a   1.000
_cell.length_b   1.000
_cell.length_c   1.000
_cell.angle_alpha   90.00
_cell.angle_beta   90.00
_cell.angle_gamma   90.00
#
_symmetry.space_group_name_H-M   'P 1'
#
loop_
_entity.id
_entity.type
_entity.pdbx_description
1 polymer ?
#
loop_
_entity_poly.entity_id
_entity_poly.type
_entity_poly.pdbx_seq_one_letter_code
_entity_poly.pdbx_strand_id
1 'polypeptide(L)'
;MIQVKSAKDITSMMKACELSQQALVYAGEVLKAGMSTYELDRHIHDFIVKHGGKPSFLGYHGFPASACISVNEELIHGIPSKKKIIREGDIVSIDVGAYVDGFHGDNAYTFTVGEVSEETKRLLQVTEQSLYKGIQQARKGNRIGDIGSAVQTCVEEAGYFVVKRYIGHGVGRDMHEDPEVPNYGKAGRGVRLVPGMTIAIEPMVNQSTEQVRVLGDNWTVVEGNNKMCAHFEHTVLITEGDPVIMTLTSH
;
A
#
# COMPACT_ATOMS: atom_id res chain seq x y z
N MET A 1 -14.41 -16.16 2.01
CA MET A 1 -14.03 -17.00 3.19
C MET A 1 -12.55 -16.78 3.47
N ILE A 2 -12.17 -16.51 4.72
CA ILE A 2 -10.77 -16.26 5.10
C ILE A 2 -9.92 -17.49 4.82
N GLN A 3 -8.82 -17.30 4.10
CA GLN A 3 -7.88 -18.37 3.77
C GLN A 3 -6.67 -18.29 4.70
N VAL A 4 -6.43 -19.39 5.45
CA VAL A 4 -5.24 -19.57 6.29
C VAL A 4 -4.19 -20.29 5.45
N LYS A 5 -3.03 -19.68 5.26
CA LYS A 5 -1.94 -20.20 4.42
C LYS A 5 -1.18 -21.30 5.15
N SER A 6 -0.91 -22.40 4.45
CA SER A 6 0.01 -23.43 4.93
C SER A 6 1.46 -22.95 4.89
N ALA A 7 2.37 -23.64 5.56
CA ALA A 7 3.80 -23.32 5.50
C ALA A 7 4.35 -23.29 4.05
N LYS A 8 3.85 -24.19 3.19
CA LYS A 8 4.21 -24.21 1.77
C LYS A 8 3.69 -22.96 1.03
N ASP A 9 2.44 -22.56 1.29
CA ASP A 9 1.86 -21.36 0.70
C ASP A 9 2.63 -20.10 1.12
N ILE A 10 2.99 -19.99 2.41
CA ILE A 10 3.80 -18.89 2.95
C ILE A 10 5.15 -18.81 2.23
N THR A 11 5.83 -19.95 2.02
CA THR A 11 7.12 -19.98 1.30
C THR A 11 6.98 -19.47 -0.14
N SER A 12 5.90 -19.82 -0.84
CA SER A 12 5.65 -19.33 -2.20
C SER A 12 5.27 -17.85 -2.19
N MET A 13 4.43 -17.42 -1.25
CA MET A 13 4.01 -16.04 -1.11
C MET A 13 5.15 -15.08 -0.74
N MET A 14 6.12 -15.56 0.06
CA MET A 14 7.33 -14.78 0.38
C MET A 14 8.06 -14.33 -0.88
N LYS A 15 8.17 -15.18 -1.92
CA LYS A 15 8.82 -14.80 -3.19
C LYS A 15 8.06 -13.68 -3.92
N ALA A 16 6.73 -13.72 -3.89
CA ALA A 16 5.90 -12.66 -4.49
C ALA A 16 6.06 -11.35 -3.73
N CYS A 17 6.03 -11.41 -2.40
CA CYS A 17 6.23 -10.24 -1.53
C CYS A 17 7.64 -9.66 -1.68
N GLU A 18 8.66 -10.50 -1.76
CA GLU A 18 10.05 -10.08 -1.98
C GLU A 18 10.21 -9.40 -3.34
N LEU A 19 9.63 -9.97 -4.42
CA LEU A 19 9.70 -9.35 -5.75
C LEU A 19 8.93 -8.02 -5.79
N SER A 20 7.76 -7.95 -5.16
CA SER A 20 6.99 -6.71 -5.07
C SER A 20 7.79 -5.62 -4.37
N GLN A 21 8.40 -5.96 -3.23
CA GLN A 21 9.22 -5.03 -2.46
C GLN A 21 10.48 -4.59 -3.23
N GLN A 22 11.19 -5.51 -3.90
CA GLN A 22 12.34 -5.17 -4.73
C GLN A 22 11.95 -4.24 -5.89
N ALA A 23 10.78 -4.45 -6.50
CA ALA A 23 10.26 -3.58 -7.56
C ALA A 23 9.93 -2.18 -7.05
N LEU A 24 9.38 -2.08 -5.82
CA LEU A 24 9.09 -0.79 -5.18
C LEU A 24 10.37 -0.03 -4.81
N VAL A 25 11.38 -0.72 -4.25
CA VAL A 25 12.71 -0.11 -3.98
C VAL A 25 13.34 0.39 -5.28
N TYR A 26 13.36 -0.44 -6.31
CA TYR A 26 13.87 -0.05 -7.62
C TYR A 26 13.12 1.14 -8.21
N ALA A 27 11.80 1.21 -8.04
CA ALA A 27 11.02 2.37 -8.46
C ALA A 27 11.48 3.66 -7.77
N GLY A 28 11.74 3.60 -6.46
CA GLY A 28 12.30 4.72 -5.70
C GLY A 28 13.70 5.14 -6.17
N GLU A 29 14.56 4.18 -6.54
CA GLU A 29 15.92 4.46 -7.05
C GLU A 29 15.92 5.17 -8.41
N VAL A 30 14.97 4.84 -9.30
CA VAL A 30 14.88 5.44 -10.64
C VAL A 30 14.03 6.70 -10.70
N LEU A 31 13.19 6.92 -9.66
CA LEU A 31 12.29 8.06 -9.56
C LEU A 31 13.07 9.39 -9.56
N LYS A 32 12.69 10.30 -10.46
CA LYS A 32 13.31 11.62 -10.56
C LYS A 32 12.39 12.63 -11.22
N ALA A 33 12.63 13.91 -10.96
CA ALA A 33 11.98 14.99 -11.67
C ALA A 33 12.24 14.95 -13.18
N GLY A 34 11.24 15.32 -13.97
CA GLY A 34 11.24 15.27 -15.43
C GLY A 34 10.78 13.94 -16.03
N MET A 35 10.68 12.87 -15.22
CA MET A 35 10.13 11.58 -15.65
C MET A 35 8.60 11.66 -15.73
N SER A 36 8.00 11.00 -16.70
CA SER A 36 6.55 10.77 -16.70
C SER A 36 6.19 9.57 -15.81
N THR A 37 4.98 9.59 -15.22
CA THR A 37 4.50 8.43 -14.45
C THR A 37 4.38 7.17 -15.32
N TYR A 38 4.18 7.31 -16.64
CA TYR A 38 4.22 6.20 -17.60
C TYR A 38 5.61 5.57 -17.73
N GLU A 39 6.67 6.37 -17.78
CA GLU A 39 8.05 5.85 -17.81
C GLU A 39 8.37 5.09 -16.53
N LEU A 40 7.95 5.60 -15.38
CA LEU A 40 8.12 4.92 -14.10
C LEU A 40 7.38 3.57 -14.06
N ASP A 41 6.14 3.51 -14.53
CA ASP A 41 5.37 2.26 -14.68
C ASP A 41 6.11 1.25 -15.57
N ARG A 42 6.70 1.71 -16.68
CA ARG A 42 7.49 0.84 -17.56
C ARG A 42 8.72 0.26 -16.87
N HIS A 43 9.41 1.05 -16.07
CA HIS A 43 10.53 0.57 -15.25
C HIS A 43 10.10 -0.52 -14.28
N ILE A 44 8.97 -0.32 -13.57
CA ILE A 44 8.40 -1.30 -12.64
C ILE A 44 7.99 -2.59 -13.38
N HIS A 45 7.26 -2.44 -14.49
CA HIS A 45 6.83 -3.56 -15.33
C HIS A 45 8.03 -4.43 -15.74
N ASP A 46 9.02 -3.79 -16.36
CA ASP A 46 10.17 -4.48 -16.92
C ASP A 46 11.01 -5.15 -15.81
N PHE A 47 11.10 -4.53 -14.63
CA PHE A 47 11.74 -5.13 -13.47
C PHE A 47 11.03 -6.40 -13.03
N ILE A 48 9.72 -6.36 -12.80
CA ILE A 48 8.93 -7.52 -12.35
C ILE A 48 9.04 -8.68 -13.37
N VAL A 49 8.87 -8.39 -14.67
CA VAL A 49 8.92 -9.41 -15.73
C VAL A 49 10.32 -10.00 -15.85
N LYS A 50 11.37 -9.18 -15.80
CA LYS A 50 12.77 -9.63 -15.85
C LYS A 50 13.12 -10.58 -14.70
N HIS A 51 12.50 -10.42 -13.54
CA HIS A 51 12.71 -11.27 -12.37
C HIS A 51 11.71 -12.43 -12.26
N GLY A 52 10.98 -12.74 -13.35
CA GLY A 52 10.15 -13.93 -13.47
C GLY A 52 8.75 -13.82 -12.87
N GLY A 53 8.34 -12.64 -12.45
CA GLY A 53 6.99 -12.36 -11.96
C GLY A 53 6.06 -11.78 -13.04
N LYS A 54 4.84 -11.50 -12.63
CA LYS A 54 3.84 -10.74 -13.41
C LYS A 54 3.35 -9.58 -12.56
N PRO A 55 3.18 -8.35 -13.12
CA PRO A 55 2.51 -7.27 -12.40
C PRO A 55 1.08 -7.68 -12.02
N SER A 56 0.74 -7.57 -10.73
CA SER A 56 -0.56 -8.02 -10.22
C SER A 56 -1.72 -7.15 -10.69
N PHE A 57 -1.47 -5.85 -10.89
CA PHE A 57 -2.52 -4.89 -11.21
C PHE A 57 -2.86 -4.81 -12.69
N LEU A 58 -1.93 -5.19 -13.59
CA LEU A 58 -2.14 -5.09 -15.03
C LEU A 58 -3.31 -5.99 -15.49
N GLY A 59 -4.40 -5.34 -15.90
CA GLY A 59 -5.65 -6.00 -16.30
C GLY A 59 -6.58 -6.38 -15.14
N TYR A 60 -6.18 -6.19 -13.89
CA TYR A 60 -7.02 -6.48 -12.73
C TYR A 60 -8.22 -5.53 -12.69
N HIS A 61 -9.44 -6.09 -12.78
CA HIS A 61 -10.69 -5.33 -12.98
C HIS A 61 -10.63 -4.28 -14.10
N GLY A 62 -9.72 -4.46 -15.09
CA GLY A 62 -9.53 -3.53 -16.20
C GLY A 62 -8.53 -2.40 -15.93
N PHE A 63 -7.79 -2.42 -14.82
CA PHE A 63 -6.72 -1.45 -14.56
C PHE A 63 -5.64 -1.53 -15.66
N PRO A 64 -5.23 -0.40 -16.29
CA PRO A 64 -4.46 -0.45 -17.53
C PRO A 64 -2.94 -0.49 -17.36
N ALA A 65 -2.42 -0.52 -16.12
CA ALA A 65 -1.01 -0.34 -15.83
C ALA A 65 -0.47 -1.40 -14.85
N SER A 66 0.84 -1.44 -14.67
CA SER A 66 1.52 -2.43 -13.82
C SER A 66 1.62 -1.99 -12.36
N ALA A 67 1.60 -0.68 -12.12
CA ALA A 67 1.62 -0.06 -10.80
C ALA A 67 0.60 1.08 -10.73
N CYS A 68 0.11 1.39 -9.53
CA CYS A 68 -0.59 2.63 -9.27
C CYS A 68 0.45 3.70 -8.94
N ILE A 69 0.41 4.85 -9.63
CA ILE A 69 1.34 5.96 -9.43
C ILE A 69 0.55 7.23 -9.23
N SER A 70 0.44 7.65 -7.97
CA SER A 70 -0.41 8.74 -7.52
C SER A 70 0.45 9.90 -7.04
N VAL A 71 0.22 11.12 -7.54
CA VAL A 71 1.07 12.29 -7.30
C VAL A 71 0.32 13.33 -6.48
N ASN A 72 0.91 13.80 -5.38
CA ASN A 72 0.45 14.88 -4.51
C ASN A 72 -0.95 14.64 -3.90
N GLU A 73 -2.00 15.27 -4.48
CA GLU A 73 -3.40 15.11 -4.07
C GLU A 73 -4.04 13.80 -4.53
N GLU A 74 -3.38 13.05 -5.41
CA GLU A 74 -3.80 11.71 -5.78
C GLU A 74 -3.41 10.73 -4.68
N LEU A 75 -4.41 10.08 -4.08
CA LEU A 75 -4.22 9.19 -2.95
C LEU A 75 -3.78 7.79 -3.39
N ILE A 76 -4.61 7.16 -4.23
CA ILE A 76 -4.43 5.79 -4.72
C ILE A 76 -4.94 5.66 -6.16
N HIS A 77 -4.61 4.53 -6.79
CA HIS A 77 -5.08 4.11 -8.11
C HIS A 77 -4.76 5.10 -9.23
N GLY A 78 -3.74 5.94 -9.06
CA GLY A 78 -3.29 6.86 -10.10
C GLY A 78 -2.87 6.10 -11.35
N ILE A 79 -3.53 6.36 -12.50
CA ILE A 79 -3.17 5.75 -13.77
C ILE A 79 -1.91 6.41 -14.33
N PRO A 80 -0.83 5.65 -14.57
CA PRO A 80 0.37 6.15 -15.23
C PRO A 80 0.09 6.80 -16.58
N SER A 81 0.66 7.99 -16.82
CA SER A 81 0.41 8.78 -18.01
C SER A 81 1.67 9.45 -18.56
N LYS A 82 1.83 9.47 -19.89
CA LYS A 82 2.89 10.22 -20.59
C LYS A 82 2.79 11.72 -20.38
N LYS A 83 1.61 12.22 -20.00
CA LYS A 83 1.34 13.65 -19.81
C LYS A 83 1.57 14.09 -18.35
N LYS A 84 1.60 13.17 -17.39
CA LYS A 84 1.84 13.45 -15.98
C LYS A 84 3.33 13.39 -15.73
N ILE A 85 3.95 14.55 -15.66
CA ILE A 85 5.40 14.70 -15.44
C ILE A 85 5.65 15.00 -13.98
N ILE A 86 6.47 14.19 -13.37
CA ILE A 86 6.91 14.31 -11.96
C ILE A 86 7.86 15.51 -11.85
N ARG A 87 7.73 16.29 -10.81
CA ARG A 87 8.47 17.55 -10.60
C ARG A 87 9.21 17.53 -9.27
N GLU A 88 10.21 18.41 -9.14
CA GLU A 88 10.80 18.71 -7.83
C GLU A 88 9.73 19.23 -6.86
N GLY A 89 9.76 18.72 -5.64
CA GLY A 89 8.77 19.05 -4.61
C GLY A 89 7.51 18.17 -4.62
N ASP A 90 7.34 17.27 -5.60
CA ASP A 90 6.24 16.32 -5.60
C ASP A 90 6.47 15.21 -4.55
N ILE A 91 5.38 14.65 -4.07
CA ILE A 91 5.34 13.33 -3.43
C ILE A 91 4.65 12.36 -4.37
N VAL A 92 5.16 11.14 -4.42
CA VAL A 92 4.67 10.10 -5.35
C VAL A 92 4.40 8.82 -4.56
N SER A 93 3.13 8.49 -4.39
CA SER A 93 2.70 7.20 -3.86
C SER A 93 2.77 6.17 -4.98
N ILE A 94 3.65 5.19 -4.80
CA ILE A 94 3.83 4.07 -5.73
C ILE A 94 3.34 2.82 -5.02
N ASP A 95 2.37 2.15 -5.65
CA ASP A 95 1.79 0.92 -5.16
C ASP A 95 2.04 -0.17 -6.20
N VAL A 96 2.64 -1.28 -5.73
CA VAL A 96 3.17 -2.35 -6.57
C VAL A 96 2.72 -3.71 -6.07
N GLY A 97 2.05 -4.44 -6.93
CA GLY A 97 1.77 -5.85 -6.73
C GLY A 97 2.57 -6.75 -7.68
N ALA A 98 3.14 -7.83 -7.15
CA ALA A 98 3.80 -8.87 -7.96
C ALA A 98 3.17 -10.24 -7.75
N TYR A 99 3.02 -10.99 -8.84
CA TYR A 99 2.49 -12.35 -8.84
C TYR A 99 3.59 -13.36 -9.19
N VAL A 100 3.86 -14.29 -8.27
CA VAL A 100 4.88 -15.35 -8.41
C VAL A 100 4.37 -16.63 -7.76
N ASP A 101 4.62 -17.77 -8.41
CA ASP A 101 4.31 -19.11 -7.88
C ASP A 101 2.87 -19.28 -7.36
N GLY A 102 1.91 -18.59 -7.99
CA GLY A 102 0.49 -18.71 -7.65
C GLY A 102 0.03 -17.79 -6.51
N PHE A 103 0.84 -16.81 -6.10
CA PHE A 103 0.53 -15.86 -5.03
C PHE A 103 0.84 -14.42 -5.43
N HIS A 104 0.15 -13.49 -4.80
CA HIS A 104 0.41 -12.05 -4.88
C HIS A 104 1.20 -11.57 -3.66
N GLY A 105 2.08 -10.62 -3.88
CA GLY A 105 2.66 -9.76 -2.85
C GLY A 105 2.27 -8.32 -3.17
N ASP A 106 1.98 -7.52 -2.16
CA ASP A 106 1.43 -6.18 -2.28
C ASP A 106 2.11 -5.22 -1.31
N ASN A 107 2.50 -4.05 -1.79
CA ASN A 107 3.08 -3.01 -0.96
C ASN A 107 3.10 -1.64 -1.64
N ALA A 108 3.01 -0.58 -0.81
CA ALA A 108 3.08 0.79 -1.28
C ALA A 108 3.97 1.66 -0.40
N TYR A 109 4.56 2.67 -1.02
CA TYR A 109 5.36 3.69 -0.34
C TYR A 109 5.20 5.05 -1.03
N THR A 110 5.17 6.13 -0.24
CA THR A 110 5.14 7.50 -0.77
C THR A 110 6.53 8.12 -0.71
N PHE A 111 7.13 8.32 -1.88
CA PHE A 111 8.46 8.92 -2.06
C PHE A 111 8.38 10.43 -2.20
N THR A 112 9.42 11.14 -1.77
CA THR A 112 9.62 12.56 -2.08
C THR A 112 10.51 12.71 -3.30
N VAL A 113 10.26 13.73 -4.12
CA VAL A 113 11.11 14.09 -5.26
C VAL A 113 11.77 15.42 -4.96
N GLY A 114 13.07 15.37 -4.60
CA GLY A 114 13.78 16.53 -4.08
C GLY A 114 13.28 17.03 -2.72
N GLU A 115 13.38 18.33 -2.48
CA GLU A 115 12.98 18.93 -1.21
C GLU A 115 11.47 19.19 -1.16
N VAL A 116 10.83 18.77 -0.07
CA VAL A 116 9.41 19.02 0.22
C VAL A 116 9.25 19.82 1.51
N SER A 117 8.08 20.41 1.72
CA SER A 117 7.79 21.21 2.93
C SER A 117 7.84 20.33 4.19
N GLU A 118 8.12 20.94 5.34
CA GLU A 118 8.10 20.25 6.64
C GLU A 118 6.70 19.67 6.96
N GLU A 119 5.65 20.33 6.53
CA GLU A 119 4.28 19.82 6.65
C GLU A 119 4.09 18.54 5.86
N THR A 120 4.62 18.48 4.62
CA THR A 120 4.60 17.27 3.79
C THR A 120 5.43 16.15 4.41
N LYS A 121 6.65 16.45 4.87
CA LYS A 121 7.50 15.46 5.58
C LYS A 121 6.77 14.86 6.78
N ARG A 122 6.09 15.71 7.56
CA ARG A 122 5.30 15.27 8.72
C ARG A 122 4.13 14.37 8.32
N LEU A 123 3.40 14.70 7.23
CA LEU A 123 2.34 13.85 6.71
C LEU A 123 2.87 12.44 6.39
N LEU A 124 3.96 12.34 5.63
CA LEU A 124 4.59 11.07 5.28
C LEU A 124 5.00 10.29 6.52
N GLN A 125 5.71 10.94 7.43
CA GLN A 125 6.18 10.33 8.69
C GLN A 125 5.02 9.78 9.54
N VAL A 126 3.94 10.54 9.69
CA VAL A 126 2.77 10.11 10.47
C VAL A 126 2.07 8.94 9.79
N THR A 127 1.93 8.98 8.46
CA THR A 127 1.30 7.88 7.71
C THR A 127 2.10 6.59 7.85
N GLU A 128 3.41 6.65 7.67
CA GLU A 128 4.30 5.50 7.85
C GLU A 128 4.28 4.98 9.29
N GLN A 129 4.36 5.87 10.29
CA GLN A 129 4.26 5.48 11.71
C GLN A 129 2.93 4.80 12.02
N SER A 130 1.83 5.28 11.42
CA SER A 130 0.51 4.68 11.61
C SER A 130 0.44 3.25 11.08
N LEU A 131 1.10 2.97 9.94
CA LEU A 131 1.25 1.62 9.40
C LEU A 131 1.93 0.70 10.40
N TYR A 132 3.08 1.09 10.95
CA TYR A 132 3.78 0.26 11.93
C TYR A 132 3.02 0.11 13.25
N LYS A 133 2.23 1.12 13.68
CA LYS A 133 1.32 0.98 14.83
C LYS A 133 0.23 -0.05 14.57
N GLY A 134 -0.33 -0.07 13.36
CA GLY A 134 -1.27 -1.11 12.92
C GLY A 134 -0.63 -2.50 12.90
N ILE A 135 0.55 -2.64 12.30
CA ILE A 135 1.30 -3.89 12.22
C ILE A 135 1.59 -4.46 13.61
N GLN A 136 1.95 -3.64 14.59
CA GLN A 136 2.16 -4.08 15.97
C GLN A 136 0.93 -4.75 16.59
N GLN A 137 -0.28 -4.42 16.12
CA GLN A 137 -1.53 -5.05 16.56
C GLN A 137 -1.89 -6.31 15.75
N ALA A 138 -1.20 -6.61 14.65
CA ALA A 138 -1.44 -7.77 13.81
C ALA A 138 -0.97 -9.08 14.45
N ARG A 139 -1.40 -9.35 15.69
CA ARG A 139 -0.97 -10.47 16.55
C ARG A 139 -2.07 -11.51 16.69
N LYS A 140 -1.68 -12.76 16.86
CA LYS A 140 -2.60 -13.84 17.20
C LYS A 140 -3.49 -13.44 18.39
N GLY A 141 -4.78 -13.62 18.22
CA GLY A 141 -5.79 -13.35 19.24
C GLY A 141 -6.37 -11.95 19.24
N ASN A 142 -5.65 -10.96 18.74
CA ASN A 142 -6.19 -9.63 18.45
C ASN A 142 -7.24 -9.73 17.33
N ARG A 143 -7.87 -8.61 17.03
CA ARG A 143 -8.89 -8.48 15.99
C ARG A 143 -8.53 -7.40 14.99
N ILE A 144 -9.14 -7.43 13.83
CA ILE A 144 -8.97 -6.41 12.78
C ILE A 144 -9.20 -4.99 13.33
N GLY A 145 -10.17 -4.79 14.22
CA GLY A 145 -10.43 -3.49 14.84
C GLY A 145 -9.31 -2.98 15.75
N ASP A 146 -8.44 -3.86 16.26
CA ASP A 146 -7.25 -3.44 17.01
C ASP A 146 -6.24 -2.75 16.08
N ILE A 147 -6.06 -3.31 14.86
CA ILE A 147 -5.23 -2.72 13.79
C ILE A 147 -5.78 -1.35 13.41
N GLY A 148 -7.06 -1.29 13.00
CA GLY A 148 -7.68 -0.05 12.54
C GLY A 148 -7.70 1.04 13.61
N SER A 149 -7.98 0.68 14.87
CA SER A 149 -7.95 1.62 15.99
C SER A 149 -6.56 2.21 16.22
N ALA A 150 -5.50 1.40 16.12
CA ALA A 150 -4.12 1.87 16.30
C ALA A 150 -3.68 2.82 15.18
N VAL A 151 -4.05 2.50 13.91
CA VAL A 151 -3.81 3.38 12.76
C VAL A 151 -4.54 4.71 12.94
N GLN A 152 -5.86 4.64 13.18
CA GLN A 152 -6.71 5.82 13.31
C GLN A 152 -6.23 6.76 14.43
N THR A 153 -5.96 6.21 15.61
CA THR A 153 -5.48 7.02 16.75
C THR A 153 -4.18 7.75 16.40
N CYS A 154 -3.21 7.08 15.78
CA CYS A 154 -1.95 7.69 15.40
C CYS A 154 -2.13 8.87 14.43
N VAL A 155 -2.99 8.70 13.43
CA VAL A 155 -3.25 9.70 12.39
C VAL A 155 -4.04 10.90 12.94
N GLU A 156 -5.13 10.64 13.67
CA GLU A 156 -6.03 11.68 14.15
C GLU A 156 -5.39 12.52 15.29
N GLU A 157 -4.59 11.90 16.17
CA GLU A 157 -3.81 12.64 17.20
C GLU A 157 -2.77 13.58 16.56
N ALA A 158 -2.27 13.27 15.38
CA ALA A 158 -1.38 14.14 14.62
C ALA A 158 -2.10 15.28 13.87
N GLY A 159 -3.44 15.27 13.84
CA GLY A 159 -4.29 16.26 13.18
C GLY A 159 -4.56 15.98 11.70
N TYR A 160 -4.30 14.76 11.23
CA TYR A 160 -4.61 14.31 9.88
C TYR A 160 -5.87 13.44 9.83
N PHE A 161 -6.28 13.01 8.63
CA PHE A 161 -7.54 12.33 8.40
C PHE A 161 -7.32 10.96 7.77
N VAL A 162 -7.83 9.91 8.43
CA VAL A 162 -7.87 8.57 7.86
C VAL A 162 -8.98 8.49 6.81
N VAL A 163 -8.65 8.02 5.62
CA VAL A 163 -9.65 7.73 4.59
C VAL A 163 -10.38 6.44 4.96
N LYS A 164 -11.72 6.49 4.95
CA LYS A 164 -12.58 5.38 5.37
C LYS A 164 -13.20 4.61 4.22
N ARG A 165 -13.18 5.19 3.01
CA ARG A 165 -13.81 4.61 1.83
C ARG A 165 -13.02 3.45 1.24
N TYR A 166 -11.71 3.44 1.44
CA TYR A 166 -10.79 2.41 0.97
C TYR A 166 -10.09 1.79 2.17
N ILE A 167 -9.85 0.50 2.10
CA ILE A 167 -9.42 -0.30 3.24
C ILE A 167 -8.45 -1.39 2.78
N GLY A 168 -7.63 -1.89 3.67
CA GLY A 168 -6.81 -3.05 3.44
C GLY A 168 -7.61 -4.35 3.33
N HIS A 169 -6.94 -5.42 3.00
CA HIS A 169 -7.57 -6.69 2.64
C HIS A 169 -6.70 -7.89 2.97
N GLY A 170 -7.28 -9.08 2.94
CA GLY A 170 -6.50 -10.30 2.81
C GLY A 170 -5.80 -10.35 1.46
N VAL A 171 -4.64 -10.95 1.38
CA VAL A 171 -3.89 -11.13 0.13
C VAL A 171 -3.32 -12.55 0.08
N GLY A 172 -3.27 -13.14 -1.11
CA GLY A 172 -2.79 -14.50 -1.26
C GLY A 172 -2.82 -15.01 -2.69
N ARG A 173 -3.66 -16.01 -2.96
CA ARG A 173 -3.87 -16.52 -4.32
C ARG A 173 -4.65 -15.53 -5.18
N ASP A 174 -5.59 -14.83 -4.57
CA ASP A 174 -6.25 -13.69 -5.15
C ASP A 174 -5.60 -12.41 -4.62
N MET A 175 -5.61 -11.34 -5.44
CA MET A 175 -5.07 -10.05 -5.07
C MET A 175 -5.80 -9.48 -3.85
N HIS A 176 -7.13 -9.59 -3.83
CA HIS A 176 -7.98 -9.21 -2.72
C HIS A 176 -8.72 -10.45 -2.19
N GLU A 177 -8.46 -10.78 -0.94
CA GLU A 177 -9.12 -11.85 -0.18
C GLU A 177 -9.80 -11.27 1.09
N ASP A 178 -10.65 -12.07 1.72
CA ASP A 178 -11.08 -11.81 3.10
C ASP A 178 -9.89 -11.95 4.08
N PRO A 179 -9.88 -11.20 5.18
CA PRO A 179 -10.87 -10.23 5.61
C PRO A 179 -10.60 -8.82 5.06
N GLU A 180 -11.62 -7.96 5.09
CA GLU A 180 -11.40 -6.51 5.04
C GLU A 180 -10.57 -6.04 6.24
N VAL A 181 -9.66 -5.08 6.02
CA VAL A 181 -8.73 -4.52 7.02
C VAL A 181 -8.86 -3.00 7.06
N PRO A 182 -9.92 -2.44 7.66
CA PRO A 182 -10.07 -1.01 7.77
C PRO A 182 -8.96 -0.35 8.58
N ASN A 183 -8.54 0.84 8.14
CA ASN A 183 -7.56 1.69 8.83
C ASN A 183 -8.20 2.51 9.98
N TYR A 184 -9.39 2.14 10.38
CA TYR A 184 -10.18 2.77 11.43
C TYR A 184 -11.04 1.73 12.15
N GLY A 185 -11.59 2.10 13.28
CA GLY A 185 -12.54 1.24 13.96
C GLY A 185 -12.37 1.20 15.47
N LYS A 186 -12.98 0.21 16.08
CA LYS A 186 -13.00 0.04 17.52
C LYS A 186 -12.16 -1.17 17.95
N ALA A 187 -11.22 -0.96 18.85
CA ALA A 187 -10.42 -2.04 19.43
C ALA A 187 -11.29 -3.17 20.00
N GLY A 188 -10.83 -4.40 19.84
CA GLY A 188 -11.52 -5.62 20.27
C GLY A 188 -12.72 -6.02 19.40
N ARG A 189 -12.90 -5.42 18.21
CA ARG A 189 -13.99 -5.73 17.28
C ARG A 189 -13.48 -6.32 15.96
N GLY A 190 -14.39 -6.93 15.22
CA GLY A 190 -14.12 -7.52 13.91
C GLY A 190 -13.54 -8.94 13.99
N VAL A 191 -13.02 -9.40 12.87
CA VAL A 191 -12.46 -10.74 12.70
C VAL A 191 -11.27 -10.95 13.65
N ARG A 192 -11.21 -12.14 14.27
CA ARG A 192 -10.06 -12.56 15.10
C ARG A 192 -8.90 -12.95 14.20
N LEU A 193 -7.72 -12.44 14.51
CA LEU A 193 -6.48 -12.80 13.84
C LEU A 193 -5.99 -14.15 14.28
N VAL A 194 -5.67 -15.01 13.31
CA VAL A 194 -5.13 -16.34 13.54
C VAL A 194 -3.87 -16.57 12.72
N PRO A 195 -2.90 -17.34 13.21
CA PRO A 195 -1.66 -17.65 12.49
C PRO A 195 -1.93 -18.24 11.10
N GLY A 196 -1.15 -17.81 10.12
CA GLY A 196 -1.30 -18.17 8.70
C GLY A 196 -2.23 -17.25 7.92
N MET A 197 -2.90 -16.28 8.53
CA MET A 197 -3.53 -15.19 7.81
C MET A 197 -2.46 -14.25 7.23
N THR A 198 -2.66 -13.80 6.00
CA THR A 198 -1.86 -12.79 5.32
C THR A 198 -2.76 -11.63 4.92
N ILE A 199 -2.40 -10.43 5.32
CA ILE A 199 -3.22 -9.23 5.15
C ILE A 199 -2.37 -8.04 4.67
N ALA A 200 -2.95 -7.20 3.82
CA ALA A 200 -2.44 -5.88 3.51
C ALA A 200 -2.93 -4.90 4.58
N ILE A 201 -2.00 -4.19 5.20
CA ILE A 201 -2.28 -3.05 6.09
C ILE A 201 -1.78 -1.82 5.35
N GLU A 202 -2.70 -0.92 5.00
CA GLU A 202 -2.46 0.13 4.02
C GLU A 202 -3.12 1.47 4.41
N PRO A 203 -2.60 2.16 5.44
CA PRO A 203 -3.14 3.46 5.81
C PRO A 203 -3.06 4.46 4.64
N MET A 204 -4.22 5.02 4.33
CA MET A 204 -4.44 6.11 3.41
C MET A 204 -4.80 7.35 4.22
N VAL A 205 -3.95 8.39 4.16
CA VAL A 205 -4.03 9.56 5.04
C VAL A 205 -4.07 10.83 4.23
N ASN A 206 -5.10 11.62 4.48
CA ASN A 206 -5.31 12.92 3.88
C ASN A 206 -4.90 14.06 4.83
N GLN A 207 -4.40 15.15 4.26
CA GLN A 207 -3.98 16.32 5.01
C GLN A 207 -5.15 17.13 5.58
N SER A 208 -6.30 17.21 4.88
CA SER A 208 -7.32 18.21 5.24
C SER A 208 -8.74 17.67 5.44
N THR A 209 -9.07 16.49 4.95
CA THR A 209 -10.41 15.89 5.07
C THR A 209 -10.36 14.36 4.86
N GLU A 210 -11.27 13.62 5.50
CA GLU A 210 -11.42 12.17 5.25
C GLU A 210 -12.08 11.87 3.88
N GLN A 211 -12.65 12.89 3.22
CA GLN A 211 -13.38 12.71 1.99
C GLN A 211 -12.43 12.57 0.79
N VAL A 212 -12.86 11.75 -0.14
CA VAL A 212 -12.16 11.52 -1.41
C VAL A 212 -13.15 11.49 -2.57
N ARG A 213 -12.68 11.77 -3.77
CA ARG A 213 -13.45 11.66 -5.00
C ARG A 213 -12.67 10.89 -6.07
N VAL A 214 -13.39 10.19 -6.93
CA VAL A 214 -12.80 9.48 -8.07
C VAL A 214 -12.80 10.43 -9.28
N LEU A 215 -11.71 10.46 -10.03
CA LEU A 215 -11.61 11.28 -11.25
C LEU A 215 -12.38 10.65 -12.42
N GLY A 216 -12.47 11.39 -13.52
CA GLY A 216 -13.19 10.96 -14.73
C GLY A 216 -12.60 9.76 -15.46
N ASP A 217 -11.43 9.30 -15.07
CA ASP A 217 -10.81 8.04 -15.52
C ASP A 217 -11.40 6.78 -14.83
N ASN A 218 -12.28 6.98 -13.85
CA ASN A 218 -12.94 5.97 -13.01
C ASN A 218 -11.99 5.16 -12.10
N TRP A 219 -10.74 5.59 -11.95
CA TRP A 219 -9.72 4.93 -11.12
C TRP A 219 -9.07 5.86 -10.12
N THR A 220 -8.44 6.94 -10.60
CA THR A 220 -7.66 7.83 -9.76
C THR A 220 -8.50 8.44 -8.65
N VAL A 221 -8.13 8.18 -7.42
CA VAL A 221 -8.77 8.71 -6.22
C VAL A 221 -7.96 9.90 -5.73
N VAL A 222 -8.64 11.02 -5.49
CA VAL A 222 -8.00 12.25 -5.01
C VAL A 222 -8.60 12.72 -3.69
N GLU A 223 -7.79 13.40 -2.91
CA GLU A 223 -8.21 14.09 -1.68
C GLU A 223 -9.28 15.14 -1.97
N GLY A 224 -10.30 15.25 -1.12
CA GLY A 224 -11.51 16.04 -1.37
C GLY A 224 -11.26 17.53 -1.63
N ASN A 225 -10.25 18.11 -1.00
CA ASN A 225 -9.89 19.53 -1.12
C ASN A 225 -8.63 19.75 -1.98
N ASN A 226 -8.12 18.73 -2.67
CA ASN A 226 -6.87 18.75 -3.44
C ASN A 226 -5.63 19.15 -2.60
N LYS A 227 -5.56 18.64 -1.36
CA LYS A 227 -4.38 18.74 -0.51
C LYS A 227 -3.55 17.47 -0.59
N MET A 228 -2.33 17.52 -0.08
CA MET A 228 -1.44 16.36 -0.05
C MET A 228 -2.08 15.18 0.68
N CYS A 229 -1.81 13.98 0.18
CA CYS A 229 -2.20 12.73 0.81
C CYS A 229 -1.08 11.70 0.66
N ALA A 230 -1.09 10.68 1.51
CA ALA A 230 -0.04 9.66 1.51
C ALA A 230 -0.65 8.26 1.66
N HIS A 231 0.02 7.29 1.04
CA HIS A 231 -0.30 5.88 1.11
C HIS A 231 0.97 5.09 1.41
N PHE A 232 0.90 4.25 2.44
CA PHE A 232 1.96 3.31 2.81
C PHE A 232 1.31 1.96 3.06
N GLU A 233 1.99 0.87 2.69
CA GLU A 233 1.43 -0.45 2.80
C GLU A 233 2.50 -1.52 2.98
N HIS A 234 2.13 -2.54 3.76
CA HIS A 234 2.84 -3.82 3.80
C HIS A 234 1.89 -5.02 3.80
N THR A 235 2.30 -6.08 3.12
CA THR A 235 1.76 -7.42 3.34
C THR A 235 2.35 -8.02 4.62
N VAL A 236 1.47 -8.45 5.53
CA VAL A 236 1.81 -8.93 6.87
C VAL A 236 1.27 -10.33 7.11
N LEU A 237 2.12 -11.23 7.59
CA LEU A 237 1.77 -12.57 8.03
C LEU A 237 1.50 -12.55 9.53
N ILE A 238 0.32 -13.05 9.94
CA ILE A 238 0.01 -13.34 11.34
C ILE A 238 0.70 -14.63 11.76
N THR A 239 1.48 -14.58 12.83
CA THR A 239 2.22 -15.73 13.36
C THR A 239 1.75 -16.12 14.77
N GLU A 240 2.35 -17.15 15.36
CA GLU A 240 2.16 -17.49 16.77
C GLU A 240 2.74 -16.43 17.72
N GLY A 241 3.76 -15.67 17.26
CA GLY A 241 4.46 -14.62 17.99
C GLY A 241 4.18 -13.23 17.39
N ASP A 242 5.27 -12.51 17.08
CA ASP A 242 5.22 -11.21 16.44
C ASP A 242 4.79 -11.34 14.97
N PRO A 243 4.08 -10.37 14.41
CA PRO A 243 3.76 -10.36 12.99
C PRO A 243 5.03 -10.28 12.14
N VAL A 244 4.99 -10.92 10.97
CA VAL A 244 6.10 -10.86 10.00
C VAL A 244 5.69 -9.95 8.84
N ILE A 245 6.45 -8.90 8.59
CA ILE A 245 6.29 -8.06 7.41
C ILE A 245 6.92 -8.80 6.23
N MET A 246 6.09 -9.32 5.32
CA MET A 246 6.55 -10.14 4.19
C MET A 246 7.16 -9.30 3.06
N THR A 247 6.82 -8.04 2.99
CA THR A 247 7.32 -7.07 2.00
C THR A 247 8.42 -6.16 2.58
N LEU A 248 9.18 -6.64 3.56
CA LEU A 248 10.36 -5.98 4.09
C LEU A 248 11.60 -6.79 3.67
N THR A 249 12.53 -6.17 2.92
CA THR A 249 13.82 -6.82 2.65
C THR A 249 14.64 -6.90 3.92
N SER A 250 15.10 -8.11 4.23
CA SER A 250 16.20 -8.28 5.21
C SER A 250 17.46 -7.63 4.60
N HIS A 251 17.92 -6.55 5.20
CA HIS A 251 19.24 -6.00 4.92
C HIS A 251 20.31 -6.84 5.60
#